data_aa46930f2b5cad1779782abb7799a41c
#
_entry.id   aa46930f2b5cad1779782abb7799a41c
#
_cell.length_a   1.000
_cell.length_b   1.000
_cell.length_c   1.000
_cell.angle_alpha   90.00
_cell.angle_beta   90.00
_cell.angle_gamma   90.00
#
_symmetry.space_group_name_H-M   'P 1'
#
loop_
_entity.id
_entity.type
_entity.pdbx_description
1 polymer ?
#
loop_
_entity_poly.entity_id
_entity_poly.type
_entity_poly.pdbx_seq_one_letter_code
_entity_poly.pdbx_strand_id
1 'polypeptide(L)'
;MEFTDSAAFCGRLCHTVMNAEYTTYQNSPHSRVACASCHVGPGASYLVKSKISGIPMIWATITGHFVKPIPTPVQNLRPASGTCEQCHRPENFAGDLVVSHTTYLTDEKNTPQTDNRIMRVGGGAQEAPQGIHWHVASKVWYVSLDDKRQIIIWVGVEGSDGQYITQYTNPTVNMALTQQQINDQRRQMDCIDCHNRATHQFQPPEAIIESFLTQGSIDASLPYINKEATQALYPENTSIEVAYAKIEAIREYYRINYPVVYLQKKDSIEKAIVQLKKVADLTTFPVSEVNWDTYKDNATHDGCFRCHGALVSTTGDKIGTTIDVSCTLCHYPIAPP
;
A
#
# COMPACT_ATOMS: atom_id res chain seq x y z
N MET A 1 27.10 -9.74 -13.50
CA MET A 1 25.99 -8.78 -13.49
C MET A 1 24.74 -9.35 -12.80
N GLU A 2 24.39 -10.62 -12.98
CA GLU A 2 23.19 -11.21 -12.32
C GLU A 2 23.18 -11.10 -10.79
N PHE A 3 24.33 -11.23 -10.13
CA PHE A 3 24.38 -11.15 -8.67
C PHE A 3 24.04 -9.75 -8.14
N THR A 4 24.56 -8.67 -8.75
CA THR A 4 24.33 -7.30 -8.29
C THR A 4 22.92 -6.75 -8.60
N ASP A 5 22.15 -7.49 -9.39
CA ASP A 5 20.78 -7.16 -9.75
C ASP A 5 19.78 -8.08 -9.02
N SER A 6 20.29 -9.01 -8.23
CA SER A 6 19.46 -9.95 -7.47
C SER A 6 18.81 -9.29 -6.24
N ALA A 7 17.63 -9.79 -5.87
CA ALA A 7 16.96 -9.39 -4.64
C ALA A 7 17.80 -9.67 -3.40
N ALA A 8 18.64 -10.73 -3.45
CA ALA A 8 19.57 -11.08 -2.36
C ALA A 8 20.67 -10.02 -2.18
N PHE A 9 21.21 -9.48 -3.27
CA PHE A 9 22.19 -8.40 -3.19
C PHE A 9 21.56 -7.13 -2.62
N CYS A 10 20.44 -6.68 -3.20
CA CYS A 10 19.78 -5.44 -2.79
C CYS A 10 19.21 -5.53 -1.36
N GLY A 11 18.59 -6.66 -1.01
CA GLY A 11 17.89 -6.82 0.25
C GLY A 11 18.74 -7.37 1.41
N ARG A 12 19.84 -8.11 1.14
CA ARG A 12 20.64 -8.72 2.19
C ARG A 12 21.97 -8.02 2.43
N LEU A 13 22.63 -7.49 1.41
CA LEU A 13 23.88 -6.76 1.58
C LEU A 13 23.66 -5.38 2.21
N CYS A 14 22.55 -4.72 1.87
CA CYS A 14 22.12 -3.44 2.46
C CYS A 14 20.98 -3.64 3.47
N HIS A 15 20.82 -4.84 4.04
CA HIS A 15 19.61 -5.24 4.75
C HIS A 15 19.32 -4.47 6.03
N THR A 16 20.30 -3.89 6.70
CA THR A 16 20.03 -3.03 7.88
C THR A 16 19.21 -1.78 7.50
N VAL A 17 19.45 -1.24 6.29
CA VAL A 17 18.70 -0.10 5.75
C VAL A 17 17.41 -0.54 5.09
N MET A 18 17.45 -1.64 4.32
CA MET A 18 16.38 -2.10 3.44
C MET A 18 15.56 -3.26 4.04
N ASN A 19 15.73 -3.57 5.33
CA ASN A 19 15.09 -4.72 5.94
C ASN A 19 13.56 -4.68 5.86
N ALA A 20 12.97 -3.53 6.13
CA ALA A 20 11.53 -3.33 6.09
C ALA A 20 10.97 -3.54 4.68
N GLU A 21 11.58 -2.87 3.69
CA GLU A 21 11.20 -2.98 2.28
C GLU A 21 11.44 -4.39 1.72
N TYR A 22 12.55 -5.03 2.10
CA TYR A 22 12.85 -6.39 1.66
C TYR A 22 11.88 -7.41 2.25
N THR A 23 11.53 -7.28 3.53
CA THR A 23 10.58 -8.17 4.20
C THR A 23 9.19 -8.05 3.56
N THR A 24 8.71 -6.83 3.33
CA THR A 24 7.42 -6.60 2.68
C THR A 24 7.42 -7.08 1.22
N TYR A 25 8.51 -6.85 0.47
CA TYR A 25 8.69 -7.40 -0.87
C TYR A 25 8.56 -8.93 -0.89
N GLN A 26 9.24 -9.64 0.01
CA GLN A 26 9.18 -11.11 0.05
C GLN A 26 7.78 -11.66 0.29
N ASN A 27 6.92 -10.89 0.95
CA ASN A 27 5.52 -11.23 1.24
C ASN A 27 4.53 -10.61 0.26
N SER A 28 5.01 -9.97 -0.82
CA SER A 28 4.17 -9.34 -1.84
C SER A 28 3.88 -10.29 -3.02
N PRO A 29 2.83 -10.03 -3.80
CA PRO A 29 2.60 -10.74 -5.07
C PRO A 29 3.77 -10.64 -6.06
N HIS A 30 4.61 -9.61 -5.94
CA HIS A 30 5.77 -9.37 -6.79
C HIS A 30 7.08 -9.97 -6.26
N SER A 31 7.04 -10.85 -5.26
CA SER A 31 8.25 -11.45 -4.64
C SER A 31 9.17 -12.21 -5.61
N ARG A 32 8.68 -12.52 -6.81
CA ARG A 32 9.44 -13.17 -7.89
C ARG A 32 9.95 -12.20 -8.97
N VAL A 33 9.58 -10.93 -8.87
CA VAL A 33 10.02 -9.88 -9.82
C VAL A 33 11.31 -9.27 -9.28
N ALA A 34 12.37 -9.22 -10.07
CA ALA A 34 13.63 -8.66 -9.62
C ALA A 34 13.51 -7.17 -9.27
N CYS A 35 14.14 -6.72 -8.18
CA CYS A 35 14.15 -5.31 -7.77
C CYS A 35 14.58 -4.38 -8.91
N ALA A 36 15.57 -4.80 -9.69
CA ALA A 36 16.08 -4.07 -10.84
C ALA A 36 15.03 -3.83 -11.94
N SER A 37 14.02 -4.69 -12.08
CA SER A 37 12.95 -4.53 -13.08
C SER A 37 12.15 -3.24 -12.86
N CYS A 38 11.94 -2.84 -11.61
CA CYS A 38 11.22 -1.60 -11.26
C CYS A 38 12.18 -0.43 -11.01
N HIS A 39 13.31 -0.66 -10.30
CA HIS A 39 14.19 0.41 -9.82
C HIS A 39 15.32 0.78 -10.79
N VAL A 40 15.75 -0.12 -11.68
CA VAL A 40 16.86 0.12 -12.62
C VAL A 40 16.36 0.26 -14.05
N GLY A 41 15.58 -0.70 -14.52
CA GLY A 41 15.06 -0.78 -15.89
C GLY A 41 16.02 -1.41 -16.90
N PRO A 42 15.55 -1.74 -18.11
CA PRO A 42 16.34 -2.41 -19.14
C PRO A 42 17.34 -1.48 -19.81
N GLY A 43 18.52 -2.02 -20.09
CA GLY A 43 19.54 -1.38 -20.92
C GLY A 43 20.75 -0.87 -20.14
N ALA A 44 21.90 -0.83 -20.86
CA ALA A 44 23.21 -0.53 -20.28
C ALA A 44 23.29 0.88 -19.67
N SER A 45 22.62 1.87 -20.28
CA SER A 45 22.62 3.26 -19.80
C SER A 45 21.94 3.41 -18.44
N TYR A 46 20.83 2.70 -18.22
CA TYR A 46 20.13 2.68 -16.93
C TYR A 46 20.95 1.96 -15.86
N LEU A 47 21.61 0.87 -16.23
CA LEU A 47 22.49 0.14 -15.33
C LEU A 47 23.65 1.01 -14.84
N VAL A 48 24.35 1.70 -15.75
CA VAL A 48 25.45 2.61 -15.39
C VAL A 48 24.94 3.74 -14.49
N LYS A 49 23.83 4.38 -14.85
CA LYS A 49 23.22 5.46 -14.06
C LYS A 49 22.86 5.00 -12.65
N SER A 50 22.26 3.81 -12.52
CA SER A 50 21.88 3.25 -11.20
C SER A 50 23.09 2.92 -10.33
N LYS A 51 24.19 2.39 -10.91
CA LYS A 51 25.42 2.11 -10.16
C LYS A 51 26.08 3.39 -9.65
N ILE A 52 26.14 4.43 -10.48
CA ILE A 52 26.70 5.72 -10.06
C ILE A 52 25.84 6.38 -8.98
N SER A 53 24.52 6.42 -9.17
CA SER A 53 23.60 7.00 -8.17
C SER A 53 23.54 6.19 -6.86
N GLY A 54 23.92 4.90 -6.89
CA GLY A 54 23.99 4.05 -5.70
C GLY A 54 25.23 4.26 -4.82
N ILE A 55 26.28 4.89 -5.33
CA ILE A 55 27.53 5.12 -4.56
C ILE A 55 27.30 5.88 -3.25
N PRO A 56 26.59 7.01 -3.23
CA PRO A 56 26.29 7.72 -1.98
C PRO A 56 25.50 6.87 -0.97
N MET A 57 24.60 6.01 -1.46
CA MET A 57 23.82 5.10 -0.61
C MET A 57 24.69 4.02 0.04
N ILE A 58 25.64 3.46 -0.71
CA ILE A 58 26.61 2.51 -0.16
C ILE A 58 27.45 3.16 0.93
N TRP A 59 27.93 4.37 0.68
CA TRP A 59 28.70 5.14 1.66
C TRP A 59 27.86 5.45 2.91
N ALA A 60 26.64 5.93 2.74
CA ALA A 60 25.72 6.20 3.84
C ALA A 60 25.41 4.94 4.67
N THR A 61 25.31 3.77 4.01
CA THR A 61 25.11 2.49 4.69
C THR A 61 26.34 2.08 5.51
N ILE A 62 27.53 2.17 4.93
CA ILE A 62 28.80 1.80 5.63
C ILE A 62 29.04 2.72 6.83
N THR A 63 28.75 3.99 6.70
CA THR A 63 28.97 5.00 7.75
C THR A 63 27.81 5.12 8.74
N GLY A 64 26.68 4.43 8.49
CA GLY A 64 25.45 4.53 9.30
C GLY A 64 24.71 5.87 9.19
N HIS A 65 25.09 6.73 8.22
CA HIS A 65 24.49 8.05 8.00
C HIS A 65 23.43 8.03 6.90
N PHE A 66 22.41 7.22 7.05
CA PHE A 66 21.25 7.22 6.14
C PHE A 66 20.00 7.75 6.84
N VAL A 67 19.13 8.38 6.06
CA VAL A 67 17.86 8.95 6.55
C VAL A 67 16.90 7.83 6.92
N LYS A 68 16.28 7.94 8.08
CA LYS A 68 15.26 7.01 8.58
C LYS A 68 13.98 7.80 8.89
N PRO A 69 12.82 7.29 8.51
CA PRO A 69 12.60 6.21 7.52
C PRO A 69 13.08 6.63 6.11
N ILE A 70 13.26 5.65 5.21
CA ILE A 70 13.69 5.92 3.83
C ILE A 70 12.66 6.84 3.15
N PRO A 71 13.10 7.98 2.53
CA PRO A 71 12.17 8.93 1.91
C PRO A 71 11.39 8.30 0.75
N THR A 72 10.09 8.59 0.69
CA THR A 72 9.21 8.18 -0.41
C THR A 72 8.38 9.36 -0.90
N PRO A 73 7.97 9.38 -2.18
CA PRO A 73 8.24 8.40 -3.25
C PRO A 73 9.70 8.42 -3.73
N VAL A 74 10.12 7.33 -4.36
CA VAL A 74 11.45 7.27 -5.00
C VAL A 74 11.51 8.31 -6.12
N GLN A 75 12.43 9.25 -6.01
CA GLN A 75 12.49 10.45 -6.85
C GLN A 75 12.62 10.15 -8.36
N ASN A 76 13.34 9.11 -8.73
CA ASN A 76 13.65 8.78 -10.13
C ASN A 76 13.04 7.43 -10.54
N LEU A 77 11.91 7.03 -9.95
CA LEU A 77 11.22 5.84 -10.40
C LEU A 77 10.73 6.06 -11.84
N ARG A 78 10.89 5.03 -12.67
CA ARG A 78 10.48 5.09 -14.08
C ARG A 78 8.96 5.19 -14.19
N PRO A 79 8.45 5.80 -15.28
CA PRO A 79 7.02 5.79 -15.58
C PRO A 79 6.47 4.36 -15.63
N ALA A 80 5.20 4.20 -15.28
CA ALA A 80 4.51 2.92 -15.27
C ALA A 80 4.55 2.22 -16.64
N SER A 81 4.49 2.96 -17.74
CA SER A 81 4.65 2.46 -19.12
C SER A 81 5.97 1.72 -19.36
N GLY A 82 7.03 2.13 -18.69
CA GLY A 82 8.33 1.47 -18.80
C GLY A 82 8.57 0.36 -17.77
N THR A 83 7.65 0.12 -16.84
CA THR A 83 7.78 -0.85 -15.74
C THR A 83 6.54 -1.74 -15.63
N CYS A 84 5.45 -1.25 -15.07
CA CYS A 84 4.24 -2.00 -14.77
C CYS A 84 3.58 -2.57 -16.03
N GLU A 85 3.50 -1.77 -17.08
CA GLU A 85 2.81 -2.12 -18.33
C GLU A 85 3.56 -3.18 -19.17
N GLN A 86 4.79 -3.53 -18.80
CA GLN A 86 5.47 -4.68 -19.41
C GLN A 86 4.80 -6.01 -19.05
N CYS A 87 4.10 -6.08 -17.92
CA CYS A 87 3.36 -7.26 -17.48
C CYS A 87 1.86 -6.97 -17.33
N HIS A 88 1.49 -5.80 -16.81
CA HIS A 88 0.12 -5.34 -16.66
C HIS A 88 -0.26 -4.45 -17.85
N ARG A 89 -1.20 -4.90 -18.63
CA ARG A 89 -1.65 -4.17 -19.84
C ARG A 89 -2.96 -3.44 -19.54
N PRO A 90 -2.95 -2.10 -19.49
CA PRO A 90 -4.15 -1.32 -19.16
C PRO A 90 -5.34 -1.60 -20.07
N GLU A 91 -5.10 -1.92 -21.35
CA GLU A 91 -6.13 -2.29 -22.32
C GLU A 91 -6.90 -3.57 -21.95
N ASN A 92 -6.33 -4.41 -21.08
CA ASN A 92 -6.97 -5.63 -20.59
C ASN A 92 -7.76 -5.41 -19.30
N PHE A 93 -7.70 -4.23 -18.70
CA PHE A 93 -8.47 -3.93 -17.51
C PHE A 93 -9.93 -3.71 -17.92
N ALA A 94 -10.77 -4.65 -17.63
CA ALA A 94 -12.18 -4.63 -17.98
C ALA A 94 -13.02 -5.30 -16.90
N GLY A 95 -14.28 -4.85 -16.80
CA GLY A 95 -15.25 -5.46 -15.91
C GLY A 95 -15.07 -5.09 -14.43
N ASP A 96 -15.67 -5.91 -13.61
CA ASP A 96 -15.77 -5.74 -12.18
C ASP A 96 -15.09 -6.90 -11.46
N LEU A 97 -14.57 -6.65 -10.26
CA LEU A 97 -13.94 -7.66 -9.40
C LEU A 97 -14.75 -7.85 -8.13
N VAL A 98 -15.13 -9.08 -7.83
CA VAL A 98 -15.70 -9.42 -6.53
C VAL A 98 -14.58 -9.50 -5.51
N VAL A 99 -14.67 -8.66 -4.47
CA VAL A 99 -13.73 -8.65 -3.34
C VAL A 99 -14.51 -9.07 -2.09
N SER A 100 -13.98 -10.06 -1.40
CA SER A 100 -14.50 -10.54 -0.12
C SER A 100 -13.49 -10.22 0.98
N HIS A 101 -13.93 -9.52 2.01
CA HIS A 101 -13.11 -9.17 3.16
C HIS A 101 -13.77 -9.68 4.43
N THR A 102 -13.05 -10.51 5.17
CA THR A 102 -13.53 -11.05 6.46
C THR A 102 -12.75 -10.44 7.60
N THR A 103 -13.46 -9.76 8.47
CA THR A 103 -12.96 -9.27 9.77
C THR A 103 -13.45 -10.18 10.89
N TYR A 104 -12.88 -10.04 12.06
CA TYR A 104 -13.26 -10.84 13.23
C TYR A 104 -13.55 -9.92 14.42
N LEU A 105 -14.68 -10.14 15.09
CA LEU A 105 -14.99 -9.44 16.32
C LEU A 105 -14.00 -9.83 17.44
N THR A 106 -13.86 -8.95 18.42
CA THR A 106 -13.03 -9.18 19.62
C THR A 106 -13.80 -9.91 20.72
N ASP A 107 -14.84 -10.67 20.35
CA ASP A 107 -15.65 -11.49 21.23
C ASP A 107 -15.01 -12.87 21.50
N GLU A 108 -15.61 -13.63 22.42
CA GLU A 108 -15.10 -14.95 22.82
C GLU A 108 -15.01 -15.94 21.65
N LYS A 109 -15.91 -15.82 20.68
CA LYS A 109 -16.01 -16.71 19.52
C LYS A 109 -15.19 -16.25 18.33
N ASN A 110 -14.57 -15.06 18.41
CA ASN A 110 -13.94 -14.43 17.26
C ASN A 110 -14.88 -14.44 16.06
N THR A 111 -16.10 -13.92 16.25
CA THR A 111 -17.18 -14.02 15.27
C THR A 111 -16.77 -13.39 13.95
N PRO A 112 -16.72 -14.14 12.83
CA PRO A 112 -16.36 -13.59 11.54
C PRO A 112 -17.48 -12.71 10.99
N GLN A 113 -17.10 -11.60 10.35
CA GLN A 113 -17.98 -10.73 9.61
C GLN A 113 -17.43 -10.57 8.20
N THR A 114 -18.13 -11.08 7.20
CA THR A 114 -17.70 -11.01 5.82
C THR A 114 -18.47 -9.95 5.06
N ASP A 115 -17.73 -9.04 4.45
CA ASP A 115 -18.24 -8.01 3.56
C ASP A 115 -17.84 -8.36 2.12
N ASN A 116 -18.83 -8.51 1.25
CA ASN A 116 -18.64 -8.79 -0.16
C ASN A 116 -18.99 -7.55 -0.97
N ARG A 117 -18.06 -7.12 -1.81
CA ARG A 117 -18.21 -5.94 -2.65
C ARG A 117 -17.84 -6.24 -4.08
N ILE A 118 -18.51 -5.57 -4.99
CA ILE A 118 -18.12 -5.53 -6.39
C ILE A 118 -17.30 -4.24 -6.59
N MET A 119 -16.01 -4.40 -6.87
CA MET A 119 -15.12 -3.29 -7.22
C MET A 119 -15.24 -3.02 -8.72
N ARG A 120 -15.58 -1.80 -9.09
CA ARG A 120 -15.68 -1.33 -10.48
C ARG A 120 -14.27 -1.06 -11.01
N VAL A 121 -13.55 -2.11 -11.34
CA VAL A 121 -12.16 -2.02 -11.79
C VAL A 121 -12.07 -1.25 -13.10
N GLY A 122 -12.76 -1.69 -14.12
CA GLY A 122 -12.96 -0.98 -15.39
C GLY A 122 -11.69 -0.47 -16.06
N GLY A 123 -11.84 0.45 -16.97
CA GLY A 123 -10.76 1.25 -17.55
C GLY A 123 -10.34 0.88 -18.98
N GLY A 124 -10.39 -0.39 -19.39
CA GLY A 124 -9.70 -0.91 -20.58
C GLY A 124 -10.17 -0.44 -21.95
N ALA A 125 -11.42 -0.06 -22.13
CA ALA A 125 -11.91 0.39 -23.44
C ALA A 125 -11.70 1.90 -23.63
N GLN A 126 -10.87 2.27 -24.61
CA GLN A 126 -10.58 3.69 -24.89
C GLN A 126 -11.82 4.50 -25.30
N GLU A 127 -12.83 3.87 -25.88
CA GLU A 127 -14.04 4.56 -26.36
C GLU A 127 -15.00 4.96 -25.22
N ALA A 128 -14.97 4.26 -24.08
CA ALA A 128 -15.79 4.58 -22.91
C ALA A 128 -15.11 4.08 -21.61
N PRO A 129 -14.00 4.67 -21.19
CA PRO A 129 -13.32 4.26 -19.96
C PRO A 129 -14.23 4.47 -18.76
N GLN A 130 -14.32 3.46 -17.88
CA GLN A 130 -15.15 3.46 -16.69
C GLN A 130 -14.41 2.85 -15.50
N GLY A 131 -14.98 3.01 -14.30
CA GLY A 131 -14.46 2.44 -13.09
C GLY A 131 -13.16 3.08 -12.60
N ILE A 132 -12.49 2.42 -11.66
CA ILE A 132 -11.32 2.98 -10.95
C ILE A 132 -10.16 3.28 -11.92
N HIS A 133 -9.93 2.42 -12.93
CA HIS A 133 -8.85 2.62 -13.89
C HIS A 133 -9.17 3.63 -15.01
N TRP A 134 -10.33 4.28 -14.95
CA TRP A 134 -10.62 5.44 -15.80
C TRP A 134 -9.49 6.50 -15.76
N HIS A 135 -8.88 6.69 -14.58
CA HIS A 135 -7.81 7.67 -14.36
C HIS A 135 -6.56 7.43 -15.22
N VAL A 136 -6.25 6.17 -15.52
CA VAL A 136 -5.09 5.82 -16.36
C VAL A 136 -5.47 5.60 -17.82
N ALA A 137 -6.74 5.26 -18.10
CA ALA A 137 -7.27 5.19 -19.47
C ALA A 137 -7.52 6.59 -20.05
N SER A 138 -7.75 7.58 -19.20
CA SER A 138 -7.90 8.99 -19.54
C SER A 138 -6.60 9.75 -19.23
N LYS A 139 -6.38 10.87 -19.92
CA LYS A 139 -5.23 11.73 -19.64
C LYS A 139 -5.54 12.66 -18.48
N VAL A 140 -5.36 12.18 -17.26
CA VAL A 140 -5.52 12.96 -16.04
C VAL A 140 -4.16 13.51 -15.61
N TRP A 141 -4.10 14.83 -15.41
CA TRP A 141 -2.92 15.55 -14.94
C TRP A 141 -3.18 16.11 -13.56
N TYR A 142 -2.15 16.22 -12.74
CA TYR A 142 -2.27 16.84 -11.41
C TYR A 142 -1.02 17.62 -11.02
N VAL A 143 -1.17 18.55 -10.09
CA VAL A 143 -0.10 19.24 -9.38
C VAL A 143 -0.27 18.96 -7.89
N SER A 144 0.79 18.54 -7.22
CA SER A 144 0.85 18.38 -5.76
C SER A 144 1.64 19.51 -5.11
N LEU A 145 1.25 19.87 -3.89
CA LEU A 145 1.98 20.85 -3.08
C LEU A 145 3.23 20.25 -2.44
N ASP A 146 3.19 18.96 -2.13
CA ASP A 146 4.24 18.26 -1.41
C ASP A 146 4.91 17.17 -2.27
N ASP A 147 6.18 16.89 -1.98
CA ASP A 147 6.96 15.87 -2.66
C ASP A 147 6.40 14.44 -2.46
N LYS A 148 5.66 14.22 -1.35
CA LYS A 148 5.00 12.95 -1.05
C LYS A 148 3.70 12.75 -1.85
N ARG A 149 3.25 13.77 -2.59
CA ARG A 149 2.02 13.77 -3.41
C ARG A 149 0.75 13.46 -2.60
N GLN A 150 0.74 13.91 -1.34
CA GLN A 150 -0.42 13.71 -0.48
C GLN A 150 -1.40 14.91 -0.53
N ILE A 151 -0.92 16.09 -0.88
CA ILE A 151 -1.74 17.30 -1.00
C ILE A 151 -1.85 17.68 -2.46
N ILE A 152 -2.95 17.31 -3.10
CA ILE A 152 -3.23 17.66 -4.49
C ILE A 152 -3.88 19.05 -4.52
N ILE A 153 -3.32 19.95 -5.34
CA ILE A 153 -3.79 21.33 -5.42
C ILE A 153 -4.50 21.66 -6.72
N TRP A 154 -4.22 20.88 -7.79
CA TRP A 154 -4.86 21.03 -9.08
C TRP A 154 -4.96 19.69 -9.80
N VAL A 155 -6.07 19.48 -10.51
CA VAL A 155 -6.27 18.34 -11.42
C VAL A 155 -6.88 18.85 -12.71
N GLY A 156 -6.41 18.34 -13.85
CA GLY A 156 -6.98 18.59 -15.17
C GLY A 156 -7.19 17.30 -15.95
N VAL A 157 -8.32 17.18 -16.63
CA VAL A 157 -8.60 16.09 -17.56
C VAL A 157 -8.41 16.63 -18.98
N GLU A 158 -7.44 16.06 -19.71
CA GLU A 158 -7.11 16.48 -21.07
C GLU A 158 -7.98 15.76 -22.08
N GLY A 159 -8.57 16.54 -22.99
CA GLY A 159 -9.33 16.03 -24.13
C GLY A 159 -8.46 15.59 -25.31
N SER A 160 -9.12 15.10 -26.35
CA SER A 160 -8.44 14.65 -27.59
C SER A 160 -7.74 15.78 -28.36
N ASP A 161 -8.18 17.02 -28.14
CA ASP A 161 -7.60 18.24 -28.73
C ASP A 161 -6.41 18.80 -27.93
N GLY A 162 -6.04 18.16 -26.84
CA GLY A 162 -4.98 18.61 -25.94
C GLY A 162 -5.37 19.73 -24.98
N GLN A 163 -6.62 20.16 -25.00
CA GLN A 163 -7.15 21.14 -24.05
C GLN A 163 -7.76 20.44 -22.81
N TYR A 164 -7.81 21.14 -21.68
CA TYR A 164 -8.48 20.61 -20.51
C TYR A 164 -9.99 20.72 -20.62
N ILE A 165 -10.68 19.58 -20.66
CA ILE A 165 -12.14 19.48 -20.66
C ILE A 165 -12.69 19.97 -19.30
N THR A 166 -12.03 19.57 -18.22
CA THR A 166 -12.41 19.89 -16.84
C THR A 166 -11.18 20.14 -16.00
N GLN A 167 -11.25 21.12 -15.13
CA GLN A 167 -10.19 21.43 -14.17
C GLN A 167 -10.78 21.58 -12.78
N TYR A 168 -10.01 21.17 -11.78
CA TYR A 168 -10.36 21.22 -10.37
C TYR A 168 -9.22 21.83 -9.57
N THR A 169 -9.55 22.56 -8.51
CA THR A 169 -8.57 23.13 -7.58
C THR A 169 -8.92 22.80 -6.14
N ASN A 170 -7.95 22.82 -5.26
CA ASN A 170 -8.15 22.62 -3.83
C ASN A 170 -8.48 23.95 -3.15
N PRO A 171 -9.72 24.16 -2.67
CA PRO A 171 -10.13 25.42 -2.08
C PRO A 171 -9.52 25.68 -0.70
N THR A 172 -8.96 24.65 -0.04
CA THR A 172 -8.32 24.79 1.28
C THR A 172 -6.87 25.28 1.17
N VAL A 173 -6.28 25.22 -0.03
CA VAL A 173 -4.93 25.70 -0.29
C VAL A 173 -5.05 27.09 -0.95
N ASN A 174 -4.64 28.11 -0.23
CA ASN A 174 -4.68 29.49 -0.73
C ASN A 174 -3.53 29.73 -1.75
N MET A 175 -3.60 29.03 -2.89
CA MET A 175 -2.62 29.12 -3.98
C MET A 175 -3.34 29.01 -5.33
N ALA A 176 -3.35 30.10 -6.08
CA ALA A 176 -3.78 30.10 -7.46
C ALA A 176 -2.56 29.82 -8.37
N LEU A 177 -2.63 28.73 -9.13
CA LEU A 177 -1.57 28.41 -10.10
C LEU A 177 -1.81 29.15 -11.42
N THR A 178 -0.76 29.74 -11.95
CA THR A 178 -0.77 30.21 -13.34
C THR A 178 -0.67 29.03 -14.30
N GLN A 179 -1.10 29.21 -15.56
CA GLN A 179 -0.99 28.16 -16.58
C GLN A 179 0.47 27.72 -16.80
N GLN A 180 1.42 28.64 -16.69
CA GLN A 180 2.85 28.31 -16.78
C GLN A 180 3.30 27.40 -15.64
N GLN A 181 2.90 27.71 -14.39
CA GLN A 181 3.21 26.86 -13.23
C GLN A 181 2.58 25.47 -13.35
N ILE A 182 1.34 25.39 -13.86
CA ILE A 182 0.70 24.10 -14.14
C ILE A 182 1.54 23.32 -15.16
N ASN A 183 1.93 23.93 -16.27
CA ASN A 183 2.69 23.27 -17.32
C ASN A 183 4.06 22.78 -16.85
N ASP A 184 4.71 23.52 -15.96
CA ASP A 184 6.03 23.21 -15.43
C ASP A 184 6.01 22.11 -14.36
N GLN A 185 4.91 22.01 -13.58
CA GLN A 185 4.83 21.17 -12.39
C GLN A 185 3.88 19.97 -12.57
N ARG A 186 3.03 19.98 -13.58
CA ARG A 186 2.04 18.91 -13.78
C ARG A 186 2.70 17.57 -14.04
N ARG A 187 2.11 16.54 -13.47
CA ARG A 187 2.42 15.15 -13.69
C ARG A 187 1.20 14.43 -14.25
N GLN A 188 1.38 13.61 -15.26
CA GLN A 188 0.33 12.69 -15.71
C GLN A 188 0.16 11.58 -14.68
N MET A 189 -1.09 11.33 -14.29
CA MET A 189 -1.42 10.23 -13.36
C MET A 189 -1.14 8.89 -14.02
N ASP A 190 -0.49 8.00 -13.26
CA ASP A 190 -0.16 6.66 -13.70
C ASP A 190 -0.39 5.63 -12.56
N CYS A 191 -0.06 4.36 -12.82
CA CYS A 191 -0.30 3.25 -11.88
C CYS A 191 0.27 3.50 -10.48
N ILE A 192 1.47 4.13 -10.40
CA ILE A 192 2.15 4.35 -9.12
C ILE A 192 1.58 5.51 -8.30
N ASP A 193 0.68 6.30 -8.85
CA ASP A 193 0.02 7.37 -8.08
C ASP A 193 -1.08 6.82 -7.15
N CYS A 194 -1.63 5.66 -7.52
CA CYS A 194 -2.56 4.88 -6.69
C CYS A 194 -1.86 3.67 -6.07
N HIS A 195 -1.17 2.83 -6.87
CA HIS A 195 -0.44 1.66 -6.41
C HIS A 195 0.99 2.01 -5.97
N ASN A 196 1.15 3.05 -5.16
CA ASN A 196 2.45 3.54 -4.69
C ASN A 196 3.20 2.54 -3.78
N ARG A 197 2.51 1.50 -3.31
CA ARG A 197 3.02 0.42 -2.45
C ARG A 197 2.84 -0.96 -3.06
N ALA A 198 2.89 -1.10 -4.38
CA ALA A 198 2.63 -2.35 -5.09
C ALA A 198 3.45 -3.57 -4.59
N THR A 199 4.63 -3.32 -4.03
CA THR A 199 5.57 -4.35 -3.55
C THR A 199 5.93 -4.19 -2.08
N HIS A 200 5.89 -2.96 -1.57
CA HIS A 200 6.30 -2.61 -0.21
C HIS A 200 5.08 -2.18 0.61
N GLN A 201 4.09 -3.08 0.74
CA GLN A 201 2.90 -2.86 1.56
C GLN A 201 3.22 -3.13 3.03
N PHE A 202 3.03 -2.13 3.87
CA PHE A 202 3.10 -2.26 5.32
C PHE A 202 1.68 -2.39 5.83
N GLN A 203 1.24 -3.63 6.01
CA GLN A 203 -0.12 -3.91 6.48
C GLN A 203 -0.21 -3.72 8.00
N PRO A 204 -1.35 -3.19 8.51
CA PRO A 204 -1.58 -3.15 9.95
C PRO A 204 -1.66 -4.57 10.54
N PRO A 205 -1.22 -4.77 11.80
CA PRO A 205 -1.22 -6.09 12.42
C PRO A 205 -2.57 -6.81 12.35
N GLU A 206 -3.68 -6.07 12.52
CA GLU A 206 -5.03 -6.62 12.47
C GLU A 206 -5.31 -7.28 11.14
N ALA A 207 -4.98 -6.65 10.02
CA ALA A 207 -5.25 -7.20 8.69
C ALA A 207 -4.50 -8.53 8.45
N ILE A 208 -3.29 -8.66 8.99
CA ILE A 208 -2.51 -9.90 8.91
C ILE A 208 -3.10 -10.97 9.84
N ILE A 209 -3.50 -10.60 11.07
CA ILE A 209 -4.16 -11.51 12.03
C ILE A 209 -5.45 -12.04 11.42
N GLU A 210 -6.31 -11.19 10.86
CA GLU A 210 -7.58 -11.56 10.22
C GLU A 210 -7.35 -12.48 9.03
N SER A 211 -6.33 -12.22 8.23
CA SER A 211 -5.90 -13.11 7.15
C SER A 211 -5.50 -14.49 7.68
N PHE A 212 -4.74 -14.56 8.78
CA PHE A 212 -4.31 -15.82 9.39
C PHE A 212 -5.47 -16.59 10.04
N LEU A 213 -6.46 -15.90 10.59
CA LEU A 213 -7.70 -16.49 11.08
C LEU A 213 -8.52 -17.07 9.92
N THR A 214 -8.70 -16.29 8.87
CA THR A 214 -9.45 -16.69 7.67
C THR A 214 -8.84 -17.91 6.97
N GLN A 215 -7.50 -17.97 6.91
CA GLN A 215 -6.77 -19.09 6.30
C GLN A 215 -6.63 -20.31 7.23
N GLY A 216 -7.09 -20.23 8.49
CA GLY A 216 -6.92 -21.28 9.50
C GLY A 216 -5.46 -21.47 9.96
N SER A 217 -4.59 -20.50 9.70
CA SER A 217 -3.22 -20.50 10.23
C SER A 217 -3.21 -20.22 11.73
N ILE A 218 -4.17 -19.45 12.22
CA ILE A 218 -4.53 -19.30 13.63
C ILE A 218 -5.91 -19.94 13.80
N ASP A 219 -6.07 -20.78 14.82
CA ASP A 219 -7.33 -21.46 15.15
C ASP A 219 -8.33 -20.45 15.74
N ALA A 220 -9.33 -20.03 14.95
CA ALA A 220 -10.35 -19.08 15.37
C ALA A 220 -11.26 -19.61 16.50
N SER A 221 -11.21 -20.92 16.82
CA SER A 221 -11.95 -21.51 17.93
C SER A 221 -11.26 -21.35 19.29
N LEU A 222 -10.08 -20.71 19.34
CA LEU A 222 -9.43 -20.29 20.57
C LEU A 222 -10.16 -19.06 21.13
N PRO A 223 -10.75 -19.11 22.37
CA PRO A 223 -11.52 -18.00 22.91
C PRO A 223 -10.73 -16.69 22.93
N TYR A 224 -11.30 -15.62 22.39
CA TYR A 224 -10.72 -14.28 22.36
C TYR A 224 -9.37 -14.16 21.65
N ILE A 225 -8.96 -15.11 20.81
CA ILE A 225 -7.62 -15.07 20.18
C ILE A 225 -7.40 -13.80 19.35
N ASN A 226 -8.42 -13.30 18.64
CA ASN A 226 -8.33 -12.05 17.91
C ASN A 226 -8.03 -10.86 18.83
N LYS A 227 -8.75 -10.77 19.95
CA LYS A 227 -8.55 -9.73 20.96
C LYS A 227 -7.16 -9.78 21.56
N GLU A 228 -6.73 -10.96 22.04
CA GLU A 228 -5.42 -11.13 22.68
C GLU A 228 -4.27 -10.87 21.71
N ALA A 229 -4.41 -11.31 20.45
CA ALA A 229 -3.44 -11.07 19.40
C ALA A 229 -3.31 -9.56 19.10
N THR A 230 -4.44 -8.87 18.93
CA THR A 230 -4.45 -7.43 18.66
C THR A 230 -3.83 -6.67 19.82
N GLN A 231 -4.19 -6.98 21.07
CA GLN A 231 -3.62 -6.33 22.26
C GLN A 231 -2.12 -6.57 22.43
N ALA A 232 -1.61 -7.74 22.03
CA ALA A 232 -0.17 -8.03 22.08
C ALA A 232 0.64 -7.19 21.09
N LEU A 233 0.03 -6.81 19.96
CA LEU A 233 0.68 -6.09 18.88
C LEU A 233 0.36 -4.58 18.85
N TYR A 234 -0.64 -4.12 19.63
CA TYR A 234 -1.06 -2.73 19.77
C TYR A 234 -1.00 -2.25 21.22
N PRO A 235 -0.64 -0.99 21.49
CA PRO A 235 0.03 -0.06 20.59
C PRO A 235 1.42 -0.58 20.20
N GLU A 236 2.04 0.09 19.23
CA GLU A 236 3.36 -0.28 18.71
C GLU A 236 4.35 -0.73 19.77
N ASN A 237 5.04 -1.81 19.46
CA ASN A 237 6.09 -2.33 20.32
C ASN A 237 7.40 -1.61 20.06
N THR A 238 8.08 -1.22 21.13
CA THR A 238 9.35 -0.49 21.07
C THR A 238 10.51 -1.35 20.54
N SER A 239 10.35 -2.66 20.58
CA SER A 239 11.28 -3.63 19.99
C SER A 239 10.56 -4.96 19.70
N ILE A 240 11.23 -5.80 18.91
CA ILE A 240 10.70 -7.12 18.56
C ILE A 240 10.64 -8.04 19.78
N GLU A 241 11.56 -7.89 20.74
CA GLU A 241 11.61 -8.67 21.98
C GLU A 241 10.39 -8.36 22.86
N VAL A 242 10.01 -7.08 22.92
CA VAL A 242 8.80 -6.64 23.64
C VAL A 242 7.55 -7.24 23.00
N ALA A 243 7.45 -7.21 21.67
CA ALA A 243 6.37 -7.84 20.94
C ALA A 243 6.30 -9.35 21.23
N TYR A 244 7.42 -10.02 21.16
CA TYR A 244 7.50 -11.46 21.44
C TYR A 244 7.11 -11.80 22.87
N ALA A 245 7.54 -11.01 23.86
CA ALA A 245 7.16 -11.22 25.26
C ALA A 245 5.63 -11.12 25.47
N LYS A 246 4.98 -10.12 24.86
CA LYS A 246 3.52 -9.99 24.90
C LYS A 246 2.80 -11.15 24.23
N ILE A 247 3.31 -11.62 23.08
CA ILE A 247 2.75 -12.76 22.35
C ILE A 247 2.91 -14.03 23.17
N GLU A 248 4.05 -14.27 23.81
CA GLU A 248 4.27 -15.43 24.70
C GLU A 248 3.34 -15.43 25.90
N ALA A 249 2.94 -14.25 26.40
CA ALA A 249 2.01 -14.13 27.51
C ALA A 249 0.60 -14.68 27.18
N ILE A 250 0.25 -14.85 25.90
CA ILE A 250 -1.00 -15.48 25.45
C ILE A 250 -1.10 -16.93 25.96
N ARG A 251 0.02 -17.64 26.05
CA ARG A 251 0.05 -19.00 26.66
C ARG A 251 -0.45 -18.99 28.09
N GLU A 252 0.02 -18.03 28.88
CA GLU A 252 -0.36 -17.88 30.27
C GLU A 252 -1.81 -17.41 30.40
N TYR A 253 -2.29 -16.54 29.51
CA TYR A 253 -3.69 -16.16 29.43
C TYR A 253 -4.62 -17.36 29.31
N TYR A 254 -4.33 -18.32 28.40
CA TYR A 254 -5.13 -19.54 28.26
C TYR A 254 -4.99 -20.47 29.47
N ARG A 255 -3.80 -20.58 30.03
CA ARG A 255 -3.56 -21.42 31.20
C ARG A 255 -4.41 -20.99 32.41
N ILE A 256 -4.58 -19.68 32.61
CA ILE A 256 -5.31 -19.10 33.74
C ILE A 256 -6.81 -19.04 33.46
N ASN A 257 -7.20 -18.45 32.30
CA ASN A 257 -8.60 -18.12 32.04
C ASN A 257 -9.37 -19.27 31.37
N TYR A 258 -8.67 -20.15 30.63
CA TYR A 258 -9.27 -21.24 29.87
C TYR A 258 -8.49 -22.55 30.05
N PRO A 259 -8.36 -23.08 31.30
CA PRO A 259 -7.51 -24.25 31.58
C PRO A 259 -7.90 -25.50 30.80
N VAL A 260 -9.19 -25.72 30.55
CA VAL A 260 -9.66 -26.84 29.72
C VAL A 260 -9.21 -26.70 28.27
N VAL A 261 -9.38 -25.50 27.68
CA VAL A 261 -8.90 -25.19 26.33
C VAL A 261 -7.38 -25.32 26.25
N TYR A 262 -6.66 -24.83 27.24
CA TYR A 262 -5.22 -24.95 27.35
C TYR A 262 -4.76 -26.42 27.28
N LEU A 263 -5.42 -27.31 27.98
CA LEU A 263 -5.08 -28.74 27.98
C LEU A 263 -5.44 -29.42 26.63
N GLN A 264 -6.60 -29.09 26.07
CA GLN A 264 -7.12 -29.75 24.88
C GLN A 264 -6.54 -29.21 23.58
N LYS A 265 -6.17 -27.93 23.53
CA LYS A 265 -5.73 -27.23 22.33
C LYS A 265 -4.33 -26.62 22.44
N LYS A 266 -3.46 -27.26 23.23
CA LYS A 266 -2.09 -26.79 23.47
C LYS A 266 -1.36 -26.51 22.13
N ASP A 267 -1.45 -27.42 21.19
CA ASP A 267 -0.77 -27.30 19.89
C ASP A 267 -1.32 -26.14 19.05
N SER A 268 -2.64 -25.87 19.12
CA SER A 268 -3.26 -24.72 18.46
C SER A 268 -2.78 -23.40 19.07
N ILE A 269 -2.62 -23.34 20.41
CA ILE A 269 -2.09 -22.16 21.10
C ILE A 269 -0.63 -21.90 20.71
N GLU A 270 0.22 -22.94 20.73
CA GLU A 270 1.62 -22.79 20.32
C GLU A 270 1.75 -22.39 18.84
N LYS A 271 0.90 -22.97 17.98
CA LYS A 271 0.85 -22.57 16.57
C LYS A 271 0.43 -21.11 16.41
N ALA A 272 -0.56 -20.64 17.17
CA ALA A 272 -0.98 -19.24 17.16
C ALA A 272 0.15 -18.31 17.59
N ILE A 273 0.89 -18.64 18.66
CA ILE A 273 2.05 -17.88 19.12
C ILE A 273 3.11 -17.77 18.01
N VAL A 274 3.42 -18.89 17.34
CA VAL A 274 4.38 -18.89 16.22
C VAL A 274 3.90 -17.98 15.08
N GLN A 275 2.61 -18.03 14.72
CA GLN A 275 2.08 -17.17 13.66
C GLN A 275 2.06 -15.70 14.07
N LEU A 276 1.72 -15.39 15.31
CA LEU A 276 1.73 -14.00 15.81
C LEU A 276 3.14 -13.41 15.86
N LYS A 277 4.17 -14.20 16.14
CA LYS A 277 5.56 -13.75 15.98
C LYS A 277 5.89 -13.37 14.55
N LYS A 278 5.37 -14.10 13.55
CA LYS A 278 5.52 -13.69 12.14
C LYS A 278 4.79 -12.38 11.85
N VAL A 279 3.62 -12.14 12.47
CA VAL A 279 2.96 -10.82 12.33
C VAL A 279 3.85 -9.73 12.89
N ALA A 280 4.44 -9.93 14.07
CA ALA A 280 5.39 -8.97 14.65
C ALA A 280 6.57 -8.68 13.72
N ASP A 281 7.16 -9.73 13.11
CA ASP A 281 8.28 -9.61 12.16
C ASP A 281 7.89 -8.82 10.89
N LEU A 282 6.62 -8.86 10.50
CA LEU A 282 6.11 -8.17 9.32
C LEU A 282 5.68 -6.72 9.58
N THR A 283 5.50 -6.34 10.85
CA THR A 283 4.91 -5.06 11.22
C THR A 283 5.79 -4.18 12.10
N THR A 284 6.90 -4.71 12.62
CA THR A 284 7.75 -4.03 13.60
C THR A 284 9.19 -3.92 13.09
N PHE A 285 9.60 -2.73 12.66
CA PHE A 285 10.93 -2.45 12.10
C PHE A 285 11.62 -1.30 12.84
N PRO A 286 11.95 -1.43 14.13
CA PRO A 286 12.45 -0.32 14.96
C PRO A 286 13.80 0.21 14.48
N VAL A 287 14.67 -0.63 13.88
CA VAL A 287 15.97 -0.20 13.35
C VAL A 287 15.82 0.73 12.15
N SER A 288 14.79 0.51 11.34
CA SER A 288 14.48 1.34 10.16
C SER A 288 13.56 2.52 10.48
N GLU A 289 13.05 2.59 11.73
CA GLU A 289 12.04 3.56 12.16
C GLU A 289 10.77 3.50 11.27
N VAL A 290 10.40 2.28 10.88
CA VAL A 290 9.25 2.00 10.02
C VAL A 290 8.24 1.13 10.75
N ASN A 291 6.99 1.51 10.61
CA ASN A 291 5.82 0.75 11.00
C ASN A 291 4.79 0.73 9.87
N TRP A 292 3.66 0.10 10.13
CA TRP A 292 2.57 -0.01 9.16
C TRP A 292 1.96 1.35 8.75
N ASP A 293 2.01 2.39 9.61
CA ASP A 293 1.47 3.72 9.34
C ASP A 293 2.51 4.74 8.85
N THR A 294 3.78 4.35 8.76
CA THR A 294 4.87 5.25 8.33
C THR A 294 4.65 5.79 6.91
N TYR A 295 4.12 4.95 6.03
CA TYR A 295 3.93 5.29 4.63
C TYR A 295 2.48 5.10 4.24
N LYS A 296 1.87 6.13 3.69
CA LYS A 296 0.48 6.05 3.21
C LYS A 296 0.38 5.16 1.97
N ASP A 297 -0.62 4.29 1.97
CA ASP A 297 -1.01 3.50 0.79
C ASP A 297 -2.15 4.22 0.06
N ASN A 298 -1.86 4.66 -1.16
CA ASN A 298 -2.82 5.40 -1.96
C ASN A 298 -3.89 4.51 -2.62
N ALA A 299 -3.77 3.18 -2.55
CA ALA A 299 -4.81 2.25 -3.03
C ALA A 299 -5.97 2.09 -2.03
N THR A 300 -6.09 3.00 -1.07
CA THR A 300 -7.14 3.08 -0.05
C THR A 300 -8.02 4.32 -0.24
N HIS A 301 -9.05 4.47 0.58
CA HIS A 301 -9.90 5.66 0.58
C HIS A 301 -9.09 6.94 0.80
N ASP A 302 -8.08 6.93 1.69
CA ASP A 302 -7.23 8.10 1.94
C ASP A 302 -6.53 8.56 0.66
N GLY A 303 -6.12 7.63 -0.19
CA GLY A 303 -5.52 7.97 -1.48
C GLY A 303 -6.51 8.57 -2.47
N CYS A 304 -7.72 8.03 -2.55
CA CYS A 304 -8.78 8.55 -3.42
C CYS A 304 -9.27 9.93 -2.98
N PHE A 305 -9.42 10.13 -1.67
CA PHE A 305 -9.95 11.37 -1.09
C PHE A 305 -8.95 12.53 -1.10
N ARG A 306 -7.72 12.33 -1.58
CA ARG A 306 -6.84 13.45 -1.94
C ARG A 306 -7.44 14.36 -3.02
N CYS A 307 -8.32 13.81 -3.87
CA CYS A 307 -8.99 14.50 -4.96
C CYS A 307 -10.51 14.49 -4.79
N HIS A 308 -11.11 13.30 -4.58
CA HIS A 308 -12.55 13.12 -4.42
C HIS A 308 -13.05 13.81 -3.14
N GLY A 309 -14.04 14.69 -3.26
CA GLY A 309 -14.55 15.51 -2.15
C GLY A 309 -13.66 16.69 -1.75
N ALA A 310 -12.36 16.64 -2.03
CA ALA A 310 -11.40 17.68 -1.67
C ALA A 310 -11.29 18.78 -2.73
N LEU A 311 -11.39 18.43 -4.01
CA LEU A 311 -11.20 19.35 -5.11
C LEU A 311 -12.53 19.85 -5.68
N VAL A 312 -12.56 21.13 -6.07
CA VAL A 312 -13.74 21.81 -6.61
C VAL A 312 -13.50 22.18 -8.06
N SER A 313 -14.50 21.93 -8.92
CA SER A 313 -14.44 22.27 -10.34
C SER A 313 -14.37 23.79 -10.56
N THR A 314 -13.45 24.19 -11.44
CA THR A 314 -13.24 25.58 -11.84
C THR A 314 -13.64 25.85 -13.29
N THR A 315 -14.02 24.82 -14.06
CA THR A 315 -14.39 24.93 -15.48
C THR A 315 -15.62 24.08 -15.80
N GLY A 316 -16.27 24.39 -16.93
CA GLY A 316 -17.41 23.65 -17.44
C GLY A 316 -18.71 23.88 -16.65
N ASP A 317 -19.71 23.03 -16.91
CA ASP A 317 -21.06 23.15 -16.33
C ASP A 317 -21.13 22.77 -14.85
N LYS A 318 -20.04 22.23 -14.28
CA LYS A 318 -19.96 21.77 -12.89
C LYS A 318 -19.15 22.70 -11.98
N ILE A 319 -18.93 23.94 -12.39
CA ILE A 319 -18.21 24.95 -11.58
C ILE A 319 -18.78 25.00 -10.15
N GLY A 320 -17.90 24.94 -9.16
CA GLY A 320 -18.26 24.99 -7.74
C GLY A 320 -18.67 23.65 -7.13
N THR A 321 -18.76 22.58 -7.93
CA THR A 321 -19.05 21.23 -7.40
C THR A 321 -17.76 20.47 -7.11
N THR A 322 -17.77 19.66 -6.05
CA THR A 322 -16.65 18.76 -5.71
C THR A 322 -16.63 17.55 -6.64
N ILE A 323 -15.45 16.92 -6.76
CA ILE A 323 -15.37 15.59 -7.38
C ILE A 323 -16.19 14.62 -6.54
N ASP A 324 -17.04 13.83 -7.20
CA ASP A 324 -17.98 12.91 -6.56
C ASP A 324 -17.29 11.93 -5.60
N VAL A 325 -17.91 11.68 -4.45
CA VAL A 325 -17.47 10.76 -3.38
C VAL A 325 -18.45 9.61 -3.16
N SER A 326 -19.45 9.44 -4.03
CA SER A 326 -20.43 8.37 -3.82
C SER A 326 -19.74 7.00 -3.88
N CYS A 327 -20.10 6.12 -2.94
CA CYS A 327 -19.52 4.78 -2.84
C CYS A 327 -19.67 3.99 -4.16
N THR A 328 -20.79 4.17 -4.85
CA THR A 328 -21.13 3.50 -6.10
C THR A 328 -20.25 3.90 -7.30
N LEU A 329 -19.43 4.94 -7.14
CA LEU A 329 -18.46 5.33 -8.15
C LEU A 329 -17.37 4.26 -8.32
N CYS A 330 -16.93 3.67 -7.21
CA CYS A 330 -15.81 2.71 -7.16
C CYS A 330 -16.25 1.29 -6.81
N HIS A 331 -17.28 1.12 -6.00
CA HIS A 331 -17.75 -0.19 -5.56
C HIS A 331 -19.21 -0.15 -5.10
N TYR A 332 -19.85 -1.30 -5.06
CA TYR A 332 -21.17 -1.48 -4.45
C TYR A 332 -21.25 -2.80 -3.69
N PRO A 333 -22.04 -2.87 -2.60
CA PRO A 333 -22.20 -4.10 -1.84
C PRO A 333 -22.91 -5.17 -2.67
N ILE A 334 -22.56 -6.43 -2.47
CA ILE A 334 -23.34 -7.54 -2.93
C ILE A 334 -24.42 -7.78 -1.88
N ALA A 335 -25.69 -7.71 -2.27
CA ALA A 335 -26.75 -8.05 -1.35
C ALA A 335 -26.53 -9.47 -0.83
N PRO A 336 -26.70 -9.73 0.49
CA PRO A 336 -26.66 -11.09 0.99
C PRO A 336 -27.75 -11.93 0.31
N PRO A 337 -27.49 -13.21 0.02
CA PRO A 337 -28.43 -14.08 -0.63
C PRO A 337 -29.72 -14.28 0.17
#